data_7bd7516e50a42ca9e57038b4d7963789
#
_entry.id   7bd7516e50a42ca9e57038b4d7963789
#
_cell.length_a   1.000
_cell.length_b   1.000
_cell.length_c   1.000
_cell.angle_alpha   90.00
_cell.angle_beta   90.00
_cell.angle_gamma   90.00
#
_symmetry.space_group_name_H-M   'P 1'
#
loop_
_entity.id
_entity.type
_entity.pdbx_description
1 polymer ?
#
loop_
_entity_poly.entity_id
_entity_poly.type
_entity_poly.pdbx_seq_one_letter_code
_entity_poly.pdbx_strand_id
1 'polypeptide(L)'
;MLDISAWFKLLAENNVIKLTMFYDSYDRARFLTGFATTLELSAYCLVLSMALGAVVAWLAGSRNSLVRWPANGFVQLFRNTPPLVQLYFFYFAISPLLPKVGGMPILGSMGWAVVSLTLLEAAFVAEIYRAGIEAVPKPMVEAAQSLGYSRTQIFLLIVLPLALRVTLPAMTNNLVNLVKTTTLAYAIAVPELLYMSAQIWSEQVNVPEMMVVVLLCYVAIVGIVTQVMHWLEVRLQVPGFGQ
;
A
#
# COMPACT_ATOMS: atom_id res chain seq x y z
N MET A 1 1.12 -17.67 36.80
CA MET A 1 1.29 -16.92 35.55
C MET A 1 1.44 -15.46 35.94
N LEU A 2 2.60 -14.86 35.75
CA LEU A 2 2.76 -13.42 35.95
C LEU A 2 1.85 -12.73 34.96
N ASP A 3 0.91 -11.93 35.45
CA ASP A 3 0.06 -11.11 34.58
C ASP A 3 0.95 -10.10 33.89
N ILE A 4 1.02 -10.18 32.55
CA ILE A 4 1.87 -9.31 31.70
C ILE A 4 1.58 -7.84 32.01
N SER A 5 0.33 -7.50 32.28
CA SER A 5 -0.08 -6.13 32.62
C SER A 5 0.53 -5.67 33.93
N ALA A 6 0.49 -6.52 34.99
CA ALA A 6 1.07 -6.23 36.29
C ALA A 6 2.61 -6.07 36.18
N TRP A 7 3.27 -6.89 35.35
CA TRP A 7 4.72 -6.80 35.17
C TRP A 7 5.13 -5.48 34.51
N PHE A 8 4.47 -5.05 33.43
CA PHE A 8 4.74 -3.77 32.79
C PHE A 8 4.41 -2.57 33.71
N LYS A 9 3.37 -2.69 34.54
CA LYS A 9 3.05 -1.66 35.53
C LYS A 9 4.16 -1.50 36.58
N LEU A 10 4.70 -2.59 37.10
CA LEU A 10 5.85 -2.58 38.01
C LEU A 10 7.11 -1.97 37.36
N LEU A 11 7.38 -2.25 36.09
CA LEU A 11 8.51 -1.64 35.37
C LEU A 11 8.32 -0.13 35.20
N ALA A 12 7.12 0.34 34.98
CA ALA A 12 6.79 1.75 34.88
C ALA A 12 6.92 2.47 36.23
N GLU A 13 6.45 1.86 37.32
CA GLU A 13 6.59 2.40 38.66
C GLU A 13 8.05 2.51 39.13
N ASN A 14 8.92 1.63 38.63
CA ASN A 14 10.38 1.68 38.87
C ASN A 14 11.16 2.57 37.86
N ASN A 15 10.48 3.32 36.99
CA ASN A 15 11.06 4.15 35.93
C ASN A 15 12.01 3.39 34.96
N VAL A 16 11.79 2.10 34.74
CA VAL A 16 12.63 1.27 33.85
C VAL A 16 12.09 1.32 32.42
N ILE A 17 10.80 1.03 32.21
CA ILE A 17 10.11 1.03 30.90
C ILE A 17 8.66 1.46 31.12
N LYS A 18 8.20 2.45 30.34
CA LYS A 18 6.85 2.99 30.43
C LYS A 18 6.05 2.67 29.17
N LEU A 19 5.45 1.47 29.10
CA LEU A 19 4.59 1.01 28.01
C LEU A 19 3.14 0.88 28.47
N THR A 20 2.44 2.03 28.51
CA THR A 20 1.08 2.16 29.07
C THR A 20 0.06 1.30 28.34
N MET A 21 0.26 1.03 27.05
CA MET A 21 -0.65 0.19 26.25
C MET A 21 -0.80 -1.24 26.79
N PHE A 22 0.11 -1.73 27.64
CA PHE A 22 -0.01 -3.06 28.24
C PHE A 22 -0.84 -3.09 29.53
N TYR A 23 -0.96 -1.96 30.26
CA TYR A 23 -1.67 -1.89 31.53
C TYR A 23 -2.78 -0.84 31.59
N ASP A 24 -2.78 0.16 30.71
CA ASP A 24 -3.84 1.15 30.58
C ASP A 24 -4.82 0.76 29.44
N SER A 25 -6.10 0.68 29.75
CA SER A 25 -7.12 0.26 28.78
C SER A 25 -7.38 1.30 27.69
N TYR A 26 -7.23 2.59 27.99
CA TYR A 26 -7.45 3.69 27.07
C TYR A 26 -6.31 3.75 26.02
N ASP A 27 -5.06 3.70 26.48
CA ASP A 27 -3.89 3.69 25.59
C ASP A 27 -3.86 2.42 24.73
N ARG A 28 -4.25 1.28 25.31
CA ARG A 28 -4.41 0.02 24.57
C ARG A 28 -5.42 0.16 23.44
N ALA A 29 -6.61 0.71 23.72
CA ALA A 29 -7.64 0.88 22.69
C ALA A 29 -7.17 1.80 21.57
N ARG A 30 -6.51 2.92 21.89
CA ARG A 30 -5.93 3.84 20.91
C ARG A 30 -4.88 3.15 20.02
N PHE A 31 -3.95 2.43 20.65
CA PHE A 31 -2.91 1.70 19.92
C PHE A 31 -3.49 0.65 18.96
N LEU A 32 -4.45 -0.17 19.44
CA LEU A 32 -5.11 -1.18 18.61
C LEU A 32 -5.95 -0.56 17.49
N THR A 33 -6.62 0.56 17.73
CA THR A 33 -7.32 1.32 16.69
C THR A 33 -6.35 1.81 15.63
N GLY A 34 -5.23 2.40 16.04
CA GLY A 34 -4.20 2.85 15.11
C GLY A 34 -3.63 1.70 14.26
N PHE A 35 -3.36 0.56 14.89
CA PHE A 35 -2.90 -0.64 14.19
C PHE A 35 -3.93 -1.14 13.16
N ALA A 36 -5.20 -1.24 13.56
CA ALA A 36 -6.29 -1.63 12.66
C ALA A 36 -6.45 -0.64 11.49
N THR A 37 -6.40 0.67 11.76
CA THR A 37 -6.48 1.71 10.72
C THR A 37 -5.34 1.62 9.71
N THR A 38 -4.11 1.31 10.15
CA THR A 38 -2.98 1.07 9.23
C THR A 38 -3.25 -0.10 8.29
N LEU A 39 -3.76 -1.21 8.82
CA LEU A 39 -4.11 -2.39 8.00
C LEU A 39 -5.27 -2.09 7.04
N GLU A 40 -6.29 -1.41 7.51
CA GLU A 40 -7.45 -1.00 6.72
C GLU A 40 -7.03 -0.05 5.58
N LEU A 41 -6.25 0.99 5.86
CA LEU A 41 -5.72 1.90 4.87
C LEU A 41 -4.87 1.17 3.82
N SER A 42 -3.98 0.28 4.27
CA SER A 42 -3.15 -0.54 3.37
C SER A 42 -4.00 -1.43 2.47
N ALA A 43 -5.04 -2.08 3.01
CA ALA A 43 -5.93 -2.94 2.25
C ALA A 43 -6.74 -2.17 1.19
N TYR A 44 -7.34 -1.03 1.56
CA TYR A 44 -8.05 -0.18 0.60
C TYR A 44 -7.15 0.31 -0.52
N CYS A 45 -5.98 0.85 -0.18
CA CYS A 45 -5.04 1.34 -1.18
C CYS A 45 -4.53 0.22 -2.08
N LEU A 46 -4.27 -0.98 -1.54
CA LEU A 46 -3.84 -2.15 -2.32
C LEU A 46 -4.90 -2.52 -3.37
N VAL A 47 -6.13 -2.78 -2.93
CA VAL A 47 -7.20 -3.24 -3.84
C VAL A 47 -7.50 -2.20 -4.91
N LEU A 48 -7.64 -0.94 -4.51
CA LEU A 48 -7.96 0.15 -5.43
C LEU A 48 -6.81 0.45 -6.39
N SER A 49 -5.55 0.41 -5.92
CA SER A 49 -4.39 0.65 -6.78
C SER A 49 -4.16 -0.48 -7.79
N MET A 50 -4.41 -1.73 -7.42
CA MET A 50 -4.36 -2.85 -8.36
C MET A 50 -5.41 -2.72 -9.46
N ALA A 51 -6.65 -2.37 -9.10
CA ALA A 51 -7.72 -2.16 -10.07
C ALA A 51 -7.45 -0.96 -11.00
N LEU A 52 -7.10 0.20 -10.42
CA LEU A 52 -6.79 1.41 -11.17
C LEU A 52 -5.52 1.25 -12.02
N GLY A 53 -4.48 0.62 -11.46
CA GLY A 53 -3.23 0.33 -12.16
C GLY A 53 -3.44 -0.57 -13.38
N ALA A 54 -4.33 -1.57 -13.29
CA ALA A 54 -4.69 -2.40 -14.45
C ALA A 54 -5.38 -1.59 -15.54
N VAL A 55 -6.30 -0.70 -15.17
CA VAL A 55 -6.95 0.22 -16.12
C VAL A 55 -5.93 1.14 -16.78
N VAL A 56 -5.05 1.76 -15.98
CA VAL A 56 -4.01 2.68 -16.50
C VAL A 56 -3.03 1.93 -17.41
N ALA A 57 -2.58 0.72 -17.04
CA ALA A 57 -1.72 -0.11 -17.87
C ALA A 57 -2.38 -0.45 -19.23
N TRP A 58 -3.66 -0.79 -19.20
CA TRP A 58 -4.43 -1.06 -20.42
C TRP A 58 -4.56 0.18 -21.32
N LEU A 59 -4.87 1.35 -20.73
CA LEU A 59 -4.95 2.62 -21.46
C LEU A 59 -3.59 3.03 -22.03
N ALA A 60 -2.51 2.87 -21.26
CA ALA A 60 -1.14 3.16 -21.69
C ALA A 60 -0.67 2.24 -22.84
N GLY A 61 -1.19 1.01 -22.92
CA GLY A 61 -0.96 0.07 -24.04
C GLY A 61 -1.79 0.35 -25.30
N SER A 62 -2.68 1.35 -25.29
CA SER A 62 -3.57 1.67 -26.41
C SER A 62 -2.81 2.11 -27.66
N ARG A 63 -3.29 1.69 -28.82
CA ARG A 63 -2.79 2.18 -30.13
C ARG A 63 -3.20 3.63 -30.39
N ASN A 64 -4.31 4.09 -29.80
CA ASN A 64 -4.78 5.46 -29.93
C ASN A 64 -3.91 6.38 -29.06
N SER A 65 -3.18 7.30 -29.67
CA SER A 65 -2.32 8.26 -28.96
C SER A 65 -3.10 9.20 -28.02
N LEU A 66 -4.34 9.53 -28.36
CA LEU A 66 -5.20 10.37 -27.49
C LEU A 66 -5.55 9.72 -26.16
N VAL A 67 -5.50 8.39 -26.06
CA VAL A 67 -5.71 7.62 -24.85
C VAL A 67 -4.39 7.32 -24.14
N ARG A 68 -3.39 6.92 -24.91
CA ARG A 68 -2.06 6.55 -24.39
C ARG A 68 -1.32 7.71 -23.75
N TRP A 69 -1.36 8.91 -24.34
CA TRP A 69 -0.65 10.07 -23.83
C TRP A 69 -1.09 10.48 -22.42
N PRO A 70 -2.38 10.67 -22.13
CA PRO A 70 -2.86 10.96 -20.77
C PRO A 70 -2.52 9.87 -19.76
N ALA A 71 -2.64 8.59 -20.14
CA ALA A 71 -2.28 7.48 -19.26
C ALA A 71 -0.79 7.49 -18.89
N ASN A 72 0.08 7.70 -19.85
CA ASN A 72 1.51 7.84 -19.58
C ASN A 72 1.81 9.12 -18.79
N GLY A 73 1.12 10.21 -19.05
CA GLY A 73 1.22 11.46 -18.29
C GLY A 73 0.85 11.25 -16.82
N PHE A 74 -0.23 10.51 -16.54
CA PHE A 74 -0.62 10.11 -15.19
C PHE A 74 0.51 9.33 -14.49
N VAL A 75 1.05 8.30 -15.15
CA VAL A 75 2.13 7.49 -14.57
C VAL A 75 3.36 8.36 -14.26
N GLN A 76 3.78 9.20 -15.21
CA GLN A 76 4.95 10.07 -15.01
C GLN A 76 4.71 11.10 -13.91
N LEU A 77 3.52 11.70 -13.82
CA LEU A 77 3.18 12.69 -12.80
C LEU A 77 3.28 12.08 -11.40
N PHE A 78 2.58 10.96 -11.17
CA PHE A 78 2.49 10.38 -9.82
C PHE A 78 3.78 9.71 -9.37
N ARG A 79 4.57 9.10 -10.28
CA ARG A 79 5.86 8.49 -9.93
C ARG A 79 6.99 9.50 -9.69
N ASN A 80 6.91 10.67 -10.31
CA ASN A 80 8.00 11.66 -10.26
C ASN A 80 7.71 12.82 -9.29
N THR A 81 6.63 12.78 -8.54
CA THR A 81 6.32 13.78 -7.53
C THR A 81 6.38 13.19 -6.12
N PRO A 82 6.84 13.95 -5.09
CA PRO A 82 6.96 13.43 -3.73
C PRO A 82 5.60 13.01 -3.15
N PRO A 83 5.49 11.82 -2.55
CA PRO A 83 4.21 11.30 -2.02
C PRO A 83 3.54 12.22 -1.00
N LEU A 84 4.31 12.80 -0.08
CA LEU A 84 3.78 13.73 0.93
C LEU A 84 3.21 15.01 0.30
N VAL A 85 3.86 15.52 -0.76
CA VAL A 85 3.37 16.71 -1.49
C VAL A 85 2.05 16.40 -2.19
N GLN A 86 1.93 15.20 -2.79
CA GLN A 86 0.66 14.75 -3.39
C GLN A 86 -0.45 14.67 -2.35
N LEU A 87 -0.17 14.06 -1.18
CA LEU A 87 -1.13 13.94 -0.08
C LEU A 87 -1.61 15.32 0.39
N TYR A 88 -0.70 16.27 0.59
CA TYR A 88 -1.05 17.63 0.98
C TYR A 88 -1.82 18.37 -0.11
N PHE A 89 -1.46 18.20 -1.37
CA PHE A 89 -2.19 18.78 -2.50
C PHE A 89 -3.65 18.32 -2.52
N PHE A 90 -3.90 17.02 -2.40
CA PHE A 90 -5.26 16.50 -2.37
C PHE A 90 -6.03 16.96 -1.14
N TYR A 91 -5.41 16.90 0.03
CA TYR A 91 -6.08 17.23 1.28
C TYR A 91 -6.31 18.75 1.47
N PHE A 92 -5.31 19.57 1.23
CA PHE A 92 -5.39 21.01 1.50
C PHE A 92 -5.80 21.86 0.28
N ALA A 93 -5.48 21.43 -0.95
CA ALA A 93 -5.81 22.20 -2.13
C ALA A 93 -7.11 21.72 -2.83
N ILE A 94 -7.31 20.41 -2.97
CA ILE A 94 -8.47 19.85 -3.68
C ILE A 94 -9.69 19.72 -2.77
N SER A 95 -9.52 19.21 -1.53
CA SER A 95 -10.63 18.96 -0.60
C SER A 95 -11.54 20.19 -0.38
N PRO A 96 -11.02 21.41 -0.20
CA PRO A 96 -11.85 22.60 0.02
C PRO A 96 -12.67 23.02 -1.21
N LEU A 97 -12.27 22.58 -2.41
CA LEU A 97 -12.96 22.90 -3.68
C LEU A 97 -14.17 22.00 -3.92
N LEU A 98 -14.26 20.87 -3.20
CA LEU A 98 -15.39 19.96 -3.36
C LEU A 98 -16.62 20.43 -2.58
N PRO A 99 -17.83 20.10 -3.07
CA PRO A 99 -19.06 20.40 -2.36
C PRO A 99 -19.06 19.79 -0.95
N LYS A 100 -19.68 20.49 -0.01
CA LYS A 100 -19.91 19.98 1.34
C LYS A 100 -21.31 19.37 1.45
N VAL A 101 -21.42 18.22 2.07
CA VAL A 101 -22.70 17.56 2.35
C VAL A 101 -23.01 17.77 3.84
N GLY A 102 -24.12 18.44 4.14
CA GLY A 102 -24.47 18.76 5.53
C GLY A 102 -23.45 19.66 6.24
N GLY A 103 -22.71 20.49 5.50
CA GLY A 103 -21.66 21.37 6.04
C GLY A 103 -20.30 20.68 6.27
N MET A 104 -20.20 19.36 6.07
CA MET A 104 -18.96 18.58 6.22
C MET A 104 -18.33 18.25 4.87
N PRO A 105 -17.00 18.14 4.78
CA PRO A 105 -16.31 17.62 3.59
C PRO A 105 -16.86 16.23 3.21
N ILE A 106 -16.98 15.95 1.90
CA ILE A 106 -17.44 14.64 1.40
C ILE A 106 -16.51 13.50 1.86
N LEU A 107 -15.21 13.77 1.92
CA LEU A 107 -14.19 12.82 2.38
C LEU A 107 -13.49 13.38 3.62
N GLY A 108 -13.39 12.57 4.67
CA GLY A 108 -12.52 12.83 5.81
C GLY A 108 -11.03 12.59 5.48
N SER A 109 -10.15 12.79 6.47
CA SER A 109 -8.71 12.58 6.31
C SER A 109 -8.36 11.17 5.81
N MET A 110 -9.03 10.14 6.34
CA MET A 110 -8.88 8.76 5.89
C MET A 110 -9.22 8.59 4.40
N GLY A 111 -10.35 9.15 3.94
CA GLY A 111 -10.75 9.08 2.54
C GLY A 111 -9.75 9.76 1.60
N TRP A 112 -9.19 10.91 2.00
CA TRP A 112 -8.17 11.59 1.23
C TRP A 112 -6.83 10.86 1.22
N ALA A 113 -6.46 10.20 2.32
CA ALA A 113 -5.30 9.31 2.35
C ALA A 113 -5.48 8.16 1.36
N VAL A 114 -6.65 7.50 1.37
CA VAL A 114 -6.97 6.43 0.41
C VAL A 114 -6.86 6.93 -1.03
N VAL A 115 -7.46 8.08 -1.36
CA VAL A 115 -7.40 8.64 -2.72
C VAL A 115 -5.96 8.93 -3.14
N SER A 116 -5.22 9.67 -2.33
CA SER A 116 -3.86 10.09 -2.68
C SER A 116 -2.91 8.89 -2.83
N LEU A 117 -2.90 7.98 -1.86
CA LEU A 117 -2.03 6.81 -1.89
C LEU A 117 -2.44 5.82 -2.99
N THR A 118 -3.74 5.67 -3.26
CA THR A 118 -4.22 4.84 -4.38
C THR A 118 -3.73 5.37 -5.73
N LEU A 119 -3.81 6.67 -5.97
CA LEU A 119 -3.35 7.27 -7.24
C LEU A 119 -1.84 7.11 -7.42
N LEU A 120 -1.07 7.32 -6.35
CA LEU A 120 0.37 7.10 -6.33
C LEU A 120 0.70 5.64 -6.66
N GLU A 121 0.14 4.70 -5.90
CA GLU A 121 0.44 3.28 -6.04
C GLU A 121 -0.08 2.71 -7.38
N ALA A 122 -1.20 3.19 -7.90
CA ALA A 122 -1.71 2.80 -9.20
C ALA A 122 -0.73 3.12 -10.34
N ALA A 123 0.03 4.20 -10.23
CA ALA A 123 1.05 4.54 -11.21
C ALA A 123 2.23 3.54 -11.19
N PHE A 124 2.64 3.07 -10.00
CA PHE A 124 3.65 2.01 -9.89
C PHE A 124 3.11 0.65 -10.36
N VAL A 125 1.90 0.29 -9.95
CA VAL A 125 1.24 -0.96 -10.36
C VAL A 125 1.06 -1.01 -11.89
N ALA A 126 0.68 0.10 -12.54
CA ALA A 126 0.56 0.17 -13.98
C ALA A 126 1.87 -0.16 -14.71
N GLU A 127 3.00 0.37 -14.22
CA GLU A 127 4.33 0.05 -14.76
C GLU A 127 4.72 -1.41 -14.50
N ILE A 128 4.42 -1.95 -13.33
CA ILE A 128 4.68 -3.36 -13.01
C ILE A 128 3.90 -4.26 -13.98
N TYR A 129 2.62 -3.99 -14.21
CA TYR A 129 1.83 -4.77 -15.16
C TYR A 129 2.34 -4.64 -16.60
N ARG A 130 2.72 -3.43 -17.03
CA ARG A 130 3.31 -3.21 -18.34
C ARG A 130 4.62 -3.99 -18.51
N ALA A 131 5.52 -3.91 -17.54
CA ALA A 131 6.78 -4.64 -17.55
C ALA A 131 6.56 -6.16 -17.58
N GLY A 132 5.57 -6.67 -16.84
CA GLY A 132 5.21 -8.09 -16.85
C GLY A 132 4.70 -8.56 -18.22
N ILE A 133 3.89 -7.76 -18.89
CA ILE A 133 3.40 -8.08 -20.25
C ILE A 133 4.57 -8.08 -21.25
N GLU A 134 5.48 -7.10 -21.16
CA GLU A 134 6.65 -6.98 -22.03
C GLU A 134 7.69 -8.09 -21.80
N ALA A 135 7.72 -8.67 -20.59
CA ALA A 135 8.63 -9.77 -20.25
C ALA A 135 8.23 -11.12 -20.88
N VAL A 136 7.02 -11.24 -21.44
CA VAL A 136 6.61 -12.47 -22.12
C VAL A 136 7.34 -12.61 -23.44
N PRO A 137 8.07 -13.76 -23.68
CA PRO A 137 8.86 -13.94 -24.88
C PRO A 137 8.04 -13.88 -26.17
N LYS A 138 8.47 -13.04 -27.10
CA LYS A 138 7.83 -12.92 -28.42
C LYS A 138 7.66 -14.26 -29.14
N PRO A 139 8.63 -15.21 -29.14
CA PRO A 139 8.46 -16.52 -29.78
C PRO A 139 7.25 -17.30 -29.29
N MET A 140 6.85 -17.16 -28.01
CA MET A 140 5.64 -17.82 -27.50
C MET A 140 4.36 -17.24 -28.11
N VAL A 141 4.35 -15.92 -28.30
CA VAL A 141 3.22 -15.22 -28.94
C VAL A 141 3.14 -15.60 -30.41
N GLU A 142 4.28 -15.66 -31.12
CA GLU A 142 4.38 -16.01 -32.52
C GLU A 142 3.99 -17.48 -32.77
N ALA A 143 4.42 -18.41 -31.92
CA ALA A 143 4.01 -19.80 -31.98
C ALA A 143 2.49 -19.97 -31.82
N ALA A 144 1.88 -19.26 -30.86
CA ALA A 144 0.44 -19.28 -30.68
C ALA A 144 -0.31 -18.68 -31.88
N GLN A 145 0.23 -17.63 -32.51
CA GLN A 145 -0.34 -17.09 -33.77
C GLN A 145 -0.29 -18.11 -34.88
N SER A 146 0.81 -18.84 -35.02
CA SER A 146 0.98 -19.91 -36.02
C SER A 146 0.00 -21.08 -35.81
N LEU A 147 -0.42 -21.31 -34.57
CA LEU A 147 -1.46 -22.28 -34.22
C LEU A 147 -2.90 -21.76 -34.43
N GLY A 148 -3.06 -20.54 -34.93
CA GLY A 148 -4.38 -19.97 -35.24
C GLY A 148 -5.09 -19.30 -34.07
N TYR A 149 -4.43 -19.08 -32.92
CA TYR A 149 -5.04 -18.37 -31.81
C TYR A 149 -5.30 -16.90 -32.15
N SER A 150 -6.48 -16.41 -31.79
CA SER A 150 -6.80 -14.98 -31.90
C SER A 150 -6.00 -14.15 -30.88
N ARG A 151 -5.86 -12.85 -31.14
CA ARG A 151 -5.13 -11.93 -30.23
C ARG A 151 -5.67 -11.96 -28.78
N THR A 152 -6.98 -12.03 -28.62
CA THR A 152 -7.63 -12.12 -27.31
C THR A 152 -7.31 -13.44 -26.60
N GLN A 153 -7.34 -14.56 -27.33
CA GLN A 153 -6.96 -15.86 -26.79
C GLN A 153 -5.49 -15.90 -26.38
N ILE A 154 -4.60 -15.37 -27.18
CA ILE A 154 -3.17 -15.26 -26.85
C ILE A 154 -2.99 -14.42 -25.58
N PHE A 155 -3.66 -13.27 -25.50
CA PHE A 155 -3.57 -12.41 -24.32
C PHE A 155 -4.08 -13.12 -23.05
N LEU A 156 -5.29 -13.69 -23.09
CA LEU A 156 -5.93 -14.28 -21.91
C LEU A 156 -5.31 -15.62 -21.48
N LEU A 157 -4.89 -16.45 -22.45
CA LEU A 157 -4.43 -17.81 -22.16
C LEU A 157 -2.91 -17.94 -22.03
N ILE A 158 -2.14 -17.00 -22.57
CA ILE A 158 -0.68 -17.07 -22.58
C ILE A 158 -0.05 -15.86 -21.90
N VAL A 159 -0.31 -14.64 -22.41
CA VAL A 159 0.38 -13.43 -21.94
C VAL A 159 -0.02 -13.09 -20.52
N LEU A 160 -1.31 -12.99 -20.22
CA LEU A 160 -1.80 -12.55 -18.90
C LEU A 160 -1.37 -13.49 -17.76
N PRO A 161 -1.52 -14.83 -17.86
CA PRO A 161 -1.08 -15.73 -16.78
C PRO A 161 0.43 -15.69 -16.55
N LEU A 162 1.23 -15.57 -17.61
CA LEU A 162 2.69 -15.46 -17.48
C LEU A 162 3.11 -14.09 -16.93
N ALA A 163 2.52 -13.00 -17.44
CA ALA A 163 2.79 -11.65 -16.97
C ALA A 163 2.50 -11.51 -15.47
N LEU A 164 1.35 -12.00 -14.99
CA LEU A 164 0.99 -11.96 -13.58
C LEU A 164 2.03 -12.66 -12.69
N ARG A 165 2.57 -13.78 -13.14
CA ARG A 165 3.60 -14.53 -12.39
C ARG A 165 4.92 -13.79 -12.34
N VAL A 166 5.36 -13.25 -13.47
CA VAL A 166 6.61 -12.47 -13.57
C VAL A 166 6.55 -11.19 -12.74
N THR A 167 5.35 -10.62 -12.56
CA THR A 167 5.18 -9.38 -11.77
C THR A 167 5.17 -9.61 -10.26
N LEU A 168 4.99 -10.83 -9.76
CA LEU A 168 4.85 -11.11 -8.33
C LEU A 168 5.98 -10.51 -7.47
N PRO A 169 7.28 -10.66 -7.78
CA PRO A 169 8.33 -10.07 -6.95
C PRO A 169 8.29 -8.55 -6.91
N ALA A 170 7.97 -7.92 -8.05
CA ALA A 170 7.80 -6.46 -8.13
C ALA A 170 6.57 -5.99 -7.35
N MET A 171 5.46 -6.75 -7.40
CA MET A 171 4.25 -6.49 -6.61
C MET A 171 4.52 -6.63 -5.11
N THR A 172 5.32 -7.62 -4.70
CA THR A 172 5.75 -7.78 -3.30
C THR A 172 6.47 -6.53 -2.81
N ASN A 173 7.47 -6.05 -3.55
CA ASN A 173 8.20 -4.85 -3.20
C ASN A 173 7.28 -3.61 -3.15
N ASN A 174 6.36 -3.49 -4.10
CA ASN A 174 5.40 -2.39 -4.14
C ASN A 174 4.46 -2.42 -2.92
N LEU A 175 3.95 -3.59 -2.55
CA LEU A 175 3.07 -3.76 -1.40
C LEU A 175 3.78 -3.42 -0.07
N VAL A 176 5.03 -3.85 0.08
CA VAL A 176 5.87 -3.47 1.22
C VAL A 176 6.06 -1.95 1.28
N ASN A 177 6.30 -1.30 0.14
CA ASN A 177 6.40 0.15 0.06
C ASN A 177 5.07 0.83 0.40
N LEU A 178 3.94 0.33 -0.09
CA LEU A 178 2.61 0.86 0.25
C LEU A 178 2.40 0.87 1.77
N VAL A 179 2.65 -0.25 2.46
CA VAL A 179 2.51 -0.33 3.93
C VAL A 179 3.35 0.73 4.64
N LYS A 180 4.60 0.94 4.21
CA LYS A 180 5.45 2.01 4.77
C LYS A 180 4.91 3.41 4.45
N THR A 181 4.40 3.62 3.25
CA THR A 181 3.90 4.91 2.78
C THR A 181 2.60 5.31 3.50
N THR A 182 1.83 4.36 4.08
CA THR A 182 0.66 4.70 4.90
C THR A 182 0.99 5.59 6.10
N THR A 183 2.24 5.55 6.61
CA THR A 183 2.70 6.46 7.68
C THR A 183 2.61 7.94 7.30
N LEU A 184 2.62 8.28 6.01
CA LEU A 184 2.45 9.67 5.57
C LEU A 184 1.07 10.22 5.92
N ALA A 185 0.06 9.36 6.11
CA ALA A 185 -1.28 9.75 6.51
C ALA A 185 -1.33 10.41 7.90
N TYR A 186 -0.30 10.18 8.74
CA TYR A 186 -0.04 10.96 9.96
C TYR A 186 -0.11 12.47 9.72
N ALA A 187 0.45 12.93 8.61
CA ALA A 187 0.57 14.37 8.31
C ALA A 187 -0.78 15.09 8.07
N ILE A 188 -1.85 14.34 7.83
CA ILE A 188 -3.23 14.84 7.71
C ILE A 188 -4.14 14.29 8.81
N ALA A 189 -3.55 13.92 9.95
CA ALA A 189 -4.24 13.45 11.15
C ALA A 189 -5.16 12.22 10.92
N VAL A 190 -4.77 11.29 10.06
CA VAL A 190 -5.39 9.97 10.01
C VAL A 190 -4.99 9.19 11.26
N PRO A 191 -5.94 8.60 12.02
CA PRO A 191 -5.65 7.92 13.27
C PRO A 191 -5.04 6.51 13.04
N GLU A 192 -3.96 6.45 12.23
CA GLU A 192 -3.18 5.25 11.96
C GLU A 192 -2.16 4.98 13.08
N LEU A 193 -1.38 3.91 13.00
CA LEU A 193 -0.51 3.43 14.08
C LEU A 193 0.48 4.48 14.58
N LEU A 194 1.16 5.21 13.66
CA LEU A 194 2.12 6.23 14.04
C LEU A 194 1.42 7.42 14.72
N TYR A 195 0.26 7.86 14.19
CA TYR A 195 -0.50 8.97 14.75
C TYR A 195 -1.02 8.66 16.16
N MET A 196 -1.65 7.50 16.36
CA MET A 196 -2.17 7.11 17.67
C MET A 196 -1.05 6.88 18.69
N SER A 197 0.07 6.31 18.25
CA SER A 197 1.26 6.18 19.08
C SER A 197 1.86 7.53 19.44
N ALA A 198 1.83 8.51 18.52
CA ALA A 198 2.30 9.86 18.79
C ALA A 198 1.48 10.57 19.86
N GLN A 199 0.18 10.37 19.88
CA GLN A 199 -0.66 10.88 20.97
C GLN A 199 -0.32 10.23 22.32
N ILE A 200 -0.10 8.92 22.35
CA ILE A 200 0.29 8.22 23.59
C ILE A 200 1.62 8.76 24.10
N TRP A 201 2.66 8.84 23.27
CA TRP A 201 3.96 9.29 23.77
C TRP A 201 3.99 10.78 24.16
N SER A 202 3.14 11.63 23.55
CA SER A 202 3.04 13.03 23.93
C SER A 202 2.38 13.23 25.30
N GLU A 203 1.43 12.39 25.67
CA GLU A 203 0.73 12.42 26.96
C GLU A 203 1.55 11.72 28.07
N GLN A 204 2.18 10.60 27.74
CA GLN A 204 2.87 9.72 28.69
C GLN A 204 4.37 10.04 28.84
N VAL A 205 4.94 10.89 27.95
CA VAL A 205 6.37 11.26 27.92
C VAL A 205 7.27 10.01 27.80
N ASN A 206 6.87 9.05 26.93
CA ASN A 206 7.55 7.76 26.75
C ASN A 206 7.97 7.56 25.27
N VAL A 207 8.52 8.60 24.65
CA VAL A 207 8.88 8.61 23.22
C VAL A 207 9.79 7.45 22.82
N PRO A 208 10.92 7.17 23.51
CA PRO A 208 11.83 6.11 23.10
C PRO A 208 11.16 4.73 23.07
N GLU A 209 10.40 4.41 24.11
CA GLU A 209 9.72 3.12 24.23
C GLU A 209 8.66 2.92 23.14
N MET A 210 7.83 3.94 22.92
CA MET A 210 6.79 3.89 21.90
C MET A 210 7.38 3.86 20.48
N MET A 211 8.47 4.56 20.20
CA MET A 211 9.15 4.50 18.90
C MET A 211 9.69 3.10 18.61
N VAL A 212 10.26 2.41 19.61
CA VAL A 212 10.69 1.02 19.46
C VAL A 212 9.48 0.11 19.16
N VAL A 213 8.38 0.29 19.87
CA VAL A 213 7.16 -0.51 19.63
C VAL A 213 6.62 -0.28 18.22
N VAL A 214 6.49 0.97 17.78
CA VAL A 214 6.03 1.31 16.43
C VAL A 214 6.95 0.69 15.37
N LEU A 215 8.28 0.80 15.55
CA LEU A 215 9.25 0.18 14.66
C LEU A 215 9.04 -1.33 14.57
N LEU A 216 8.93 -2.02 15.71
CA LEU A 216 8.71 -3.47 15.75
C LEU A 216 7.38 -3.86 15.10
N CYS A 217 6.31 -3.08 15.30
CA CYS A 217 5.03 -3.31 14.64
C CYS A 217 5.14 -3.21 13.12
N TYR A 218 5.78 -2.17 12.58
CA TYR A 218 5.97 -2.06 11.14
C TYR A 218 6.89 -3.15 10.58
N VAL A 219 7.95 -3.53 11.29
CA VAL A 219 8.79 -4.68 10.90
C VAL A 219 7.98 -5.96 10.87
N ALA A 220 7.11 -6.19 11.87
CA ALA A 220 6.23 -7.36 11.91
C ALA A 220 5.21 -7.36 10.75
N ILE A 221 4.52 -6.24 10.51
CA ILE A 221 3.56 -6.12 9.39
C ILE A 221 4.26 -6.40 8.06
N VAL A 222 5.38 -5.73 7.80
CA VAL A 222 6.16 -5.90 6.57
C VAL A 222 6.68 -7.34 6.45
N GLY A 223 7.17 -7.93 7.54
CA GLY A 223 7.63 -9.33 7.58
C GLY A 223 6.50 -10.31 7.21
N ILE A 224 5.30 -10.13 7.79
CA ILE A 224 4.14 -10.97 7.48
C ILE A 224 3.74 -10.80 5.99
N VAL A 225 3.65 -9.58 5.50
CA VAL A 225 3.33 -9.28 4.10
C VAL A 225 4.35 -9.96 3.17
N THR A 226 5.65 -9.79 3.44
CA THR A 226 6.72 -10.39 2.64
C THR A 226 6.62 -11.91 2.65
N GLN A 227 6.37 -12.54 3.81
CA GLN A 227 6.26 -13.98 3.92
C GLN A 227 5.05 -14.55 3.18
N VAL A 228 3.90 -13.87 3.26
CA VAL A 228 2.68 -14.26 2.52
C VAL A 228 2.92 -14.14 1.01
N MET A 229 3.53 -13.04 0.56
CA MET A 229 3.83 -12.85 -0.86
C MET A 229 4.86 -13.84 -1.37
N HIS A 230 5.91 -14.13 -0.60
CA HIS A 230 6.89 -15.15 -0.96
C HIS A 230 6.26 -16.55 -1.09
N TRP A 231 5.34 -16.89 -0.19
CA TRP A 231 4.58 -18.14 -0.29
C TRP A 231 3.74 -18.20 -1.57
N LEU A 232 3.11 -17.08 -1.97
CA LEU A 232 2.38 -16.98 -3.24
C LEU A 232 3.32 -17.12 -4.44
N GLU A 233 4.49 -16.45 -4.42
CA GLU A 233 5.51 -16.54 -5.46
C GLU A 233 5.92 -17.99 -5.69
N VAL A 234 6.31 -18.71 -4.62
CA VAL A 234 6.74 -20.11 -4.69
C VAL A 234 5.65 -21.02 -5.24
N ARG A 235 4.40 -20.80 -4.84
CA ARG A 235 3.26 -21.59 -5.35
C ARG A 235 2.91 -21.35 -6.82
N LEU A 236 3.19 -20.15 -7.30
CA LEU A 236 2.84 -19.72 -8.65
C LEU A 236 4.03 -19.78 -9.63
N GLN A 237 5.23 -20.16 -9.17
CA GLN A 237 6.40 -20.32 -10.03
C GLN A 237 6.17 -21.34 -11.15
N VAL A 238 6.61 -20.98 -12.37
CA VAL A 238 6.68 -21.92 -13.50
C VAL A 238 8.12 -22.33 -13.68
N PRO A 239 8.44 -23.64 -13.65
CA PRO A 239 9.80 -24.12 -13.92
C PRO A 239 10.33 -23.60 -15.25
N GLY A 240 11.52 -22.96 -15.22
CA GLY A 240 12.17 -22.41 -16.41
C GLY A 240 11.72 -21.00 -16.82
N PHE A 241 10.89 -20.33 -16.04
CA PHE A 241 10.45 -18.95 -16.31
C PHE A 241 10.70 -18.04 -15.10
N GLY A 242 11.43 -16.94 -15.30
CA GLY A 242 11.63 -15.95 -14.22
C GLY A 242 12.75 -16.28 -13.22
N GLN A 243 13.72 -17.11 -13.61
CA GLN A 243 14.98 -17.29 -12.88
C GLN A 243 16.06 -16.37 -13.40
#